data_a7664b5276a823c516a333f15f1ff010
#
_entry.id   a7664b5276a823c516a333f15f1ff010
#
_cell.length_a   1.000
_cell.length_b   1.000
_cell.length_c   1.000
_cell.angle_alpha   90.00
_cell.angle_beta   90.00
_cell.angle_gamma   90.00
#
_symmetry.space_group_name_H-M   'P 1'
#
loop_
_entity.id
_entity.type
_entity.pdbx_description
1 polymer ?
#
loop_
_entity_poly.entity_id
_entity_poly.type
_entity_poly.pdbx_seq_one_letter_code
_entity_poly.pdbx_strand_id
1 'polypeptide(L)' 'MGNIINTAPCRFCGQMVQIDSEEKLTQPQAEEQATMSCTCEQAVEYQKEKQRKEKAMQNVA' A
#
# COMPACT_ATOMS: atom_id res chain seq x y z
N MET A 1 15.34 12.52 -14.06
CA MET A 1 14.77 11.24 -13.88
C MET A 1 15.10 10.53 -12.59
N GLY A 2 14.81 11.09 -11.50
CA GLY A 2 14.96 10.41 -10.23
C GLY A 2 13.60 10.07 -9.68
N ASN A 3 13.49 8.91 -9.04
CA ASN A 3 12.28 8.59 -8.31
C ASN A 3 12.28 9.36 -6.99
N ILE A 4 11.08 9.70 -6.56
CA ILE A 4 10.90 10.36 -5.26
C ILE A 4 10.65 9.28 -4.22
N ILE A 5 11.41 9.33 -3.13
CA ILE A 5 11.21 8.37 -2.04
C ILE A 5 10.22 8.98 -1.07
N ASN A 6 9.06 8.38 -0.98
CA ASN A 6 8.03 8.75 -0.02
C ASN A 6 8.12 7.82 1.19
N THR A 7 7.98 8.37 2.38
CA THR A 7 8.03 7.58 3.60
C THR A 7 6.73 7.77 4.36
N ALA A 8 6.09 6.67 4.73
CA ALA A 8 4.83 6.71 5.45
C ALA A 8 4.70 5.50 6.35
N PRO A 9 3.95 5.61 7.44
CA PRO A 9 3.75 4.49 8.36
C PRO A 9 2.67 3.54 7.85
N CYS A 10 2.85 2.27 8.13
CA CYS A 10 1.80 1.28 7.94
C CYS A 10 0.62 1.63 8.85
N ARG A 11 -0.60 1.49 8.34
CA ARG A 11 -1.81 1.85 9.08
C ARG A 11 -2.06 0.95 10.29
N PHE A 12 -1.47 -0.24 10.30
CA PHE A 12 -1.73 -1.22 11.35
C PHE A 12 -0.62 -1.30 12.37
N CYS A 13 0.63 -1.45 11.92
CA CYS A 13 1.75 -1.60 12.85
C CYS A 13 2.53 -0.30 13.07
N GLY A 14 2.31 0.70 12.24
CA GLY A 14 2.99 1.99 12.37
C GLY A 14 4.44 1.99 11.91
N GLN A 15 4.90 0.90 11.31
CA GLN A 15 6.27 0.83 10.82
C GLN A 15 6.44 1.70 9.60
N MET A 16 7.51 2.49 9.58
CA MET A 16 7.78 3.37 8.44
C MET A 16 8.25 2.56 7.25
N VAL A 17 7.64 2.83 6.10
CA VAL A 17 7.95 2.13 4.85
C VAL A 17 8.36 3.17 3.82
N GLN A 18 9.40 2.87 3.06
CA GLN A 18 9.85 3.72 1.96
C GLN A 18 9.17 3.30 0.66
N ILE A 19 8.61 4.27 -0.02
CA ILE A 19 7.88 4.03 -1.26
C ILE A 19 8.56 4.80 -2.38
N ASP A 20 8.98 4.09 -3.41
CA ASP A 20 9.64 4.65 -4.57
C ASP A 20 8.60 4.94 -5.64
N SER A 21 8.46 6.19 -6.05
CA SER A 21 7.49 6.55 -7.09
C SER A 21 8.00 7.72 -7.90
N GLU A 22 7.45 7.87 -9.09
CA GLU A 22 7.82 8.98 -9.98
C GLU A 22 7.24 10.31 -9.51
N GLU A 23 6.16 10.25 -8.76
CA GLU A 23 5.47 11.44 -8.26
C GLU A 23 5.40 11.43 -6.75
N LYS A 24 5.34 12.61 -6.18
CA LYS A 24 5.15 12.75 -4.75
C LYS A 24 3.72 12.32 -4.40
N LEU A 25 3.61 11.31 -3.56
CA LEU A 25 2.31 10.80 -3.14
C LEU A 25 1.72 11.70 -2.04
N THR A 26 0.40 11.78 -2.01
CA THR A 26 -0.28 12.45 -0.90
C THR A 26 -0.17 11.60 0.35
N GLN A 27 -0.47 12.20 1.52
CA GLN A 27 -0.38 11.47 2.78
C GLN A 27 -1.21 10.18 2.76
N PRO A 28 -2.51 10.21 2.39
CA PRO A 28 -3.30 8.97 2.37
C PRO A 28 -2.79 7.96 1.33
N GLN A 29 -2.31 8.42 0.19
CA GLN A 29 -1.77 7.52 -0.82
C GLN A 29 -0.49 6.83 -0.32
N ALA A 30 0.39 7.59 0.30
CA ALA A 30 1.64 7.04 0.82
C ALA A 30 1.36 6.02 1.94
N GLU A 31 0.42 6.33 2.82
CA GLU A 31 0.04 5.39 3.89
C GLU A 31 -0.57 4.11 3.34
N GLU A 32 -1.39 4.22 2.31
CA GLU A 32 -1.97 3.05 1.68
C GLU A 32 -0.88 2.19 1.05
N GLN A 33 0.04 2.80 0.32
CA GLN A 33 1.16 2.08 -0.28
C GLN A 33 2.04 1.43 0.79
N ALA A 34 2.28 2.14 1.88
CA ALA A 34 3.04 1.59 2.99
C ALA A 34 2.35 0.35 3.56
N THR A 35 1.04 0.41 3.73
CA THR A 35 0.25 -0.73 4.22
C THR A 35 0.32 -1.89 3.24
N MET A 36 0.25 -1.60 1.94
CA MET A 36 0.31 -2.64 0.92
C MET A 36 1.70 -3.28 0.81
N SER A 37 2.73 -2.58 1.25
CA SER A 37 4.10 -3.09 1.21
C SER A 37 4.56 -3.65 2.54
N CYS A 38 3.81 -3.44 3.60
CA CYS A 38 4.19 -3.92 4.91
C CYS A 38 3.96 -5.43 5.03
N THR A 39 4.80 -6.08 5.84
CA THR A 39 4.72 -7.53 6.04
C THR A 39 4.08 -7.92 7.36
N CYS A 40 3.55 -6.97 8.12
CA CYS A 40 2.88 -7.29 9.36
C CYS A 40 1.60 -8.08 9.09
N GLU A 41 1.19 -8.88 10.07
CA GLU A 41 0.07 -9.79 9.90
C GLU A 41 -1.20 -9.09 9.42
N GLN A 42 -1.54 -7.96 10.05
CA GLN A 42 -2.74 -7.23 9.68
C GLN A 42 -2.64 -6.63 8.29
N ALA A 43 -1.47 -6.13 7.92
CA ALA A 43 -1.27 -5.58 6.59
C ALA A 43 -1.36 -6.66 5.52
N VAL A 44 -0.83 -7.84 5.79
CA VAL A 44 -0.90 -8.96 4.85
C VAL A 44 -2.35 -9.38 4.65
N GLU A 45 -3.15 -9.43 5.72
CA GLU A 45 -4.57 -9.74 5.61
C GLU A 45 -5.32 -8.69 4.78
N TYR A 46 -5.00 -7.41 5.01
CA TYR A 46 -5.60 -6.33 4.25
C TYR A 46 -5.26 -6.44 2.77
N GLN A 47 -4.01 -6.76 2.45
CA GLN A 47 -3.57 -6.94 1.08
C GLN A 47 -4.32 -8.08 0.40
N LYS A 48 -4.47 -9.20 1.08
CA LYS A 48 -5.19 -10.36 0.55
C LYS A 48 -6.65 -10.03 0.31
N GLU A 49 -7.28 -9.35 1.23
CA GLU A 49 -8.68 -8.99 1.11
C GLU A 49 -8.89 -8.03 -0.07
N LYS A 50 -8.00 -7.06 -0.22
CA LYS A 50 -8.10 -6.11 -1.32
C LYS A 50 -7.95 -6.80 -2.67
N GLN A 51 -6.99 -7.72 -2.79
CA GLN A 51 -6.80 -8.49 -4.01
C GLN A 51 -8.01 -9.36 -4.33
N ARG A 52 -8.62 -9.93 -3.30
CA ARG A 52 -9.82 -10.74 -3.49
C ARG A 52 -10.97 -9.92 -4.04
N LYS A 53 -11.15 -8.70 -3.52
CA LYS A 53 -12.20 -7.82 -4.01
C LYS A 53 -11.97 -7.39 -5.45
N GLU A 54 -10.73 -7.09 -5.82
CA GLU A 54 -10.40 -6.72 -7.19
C GLU A 54 -10.67 -7.87 -8.15
N LYS A 55 -10.27 -9.08 -7.77
CA LYS A 55 -10.55 -10.26 -8.60
C LYS A 55 -12.04 -10.52 -8.75
N ALA A 56 -12.80 -10.33 -7.69
CA ALA A 56 -14.24 -10.52 -7.75
C ALA A 56 -14.88 -9.52 -8.72
N MET A 57 -14.41 -8.29 -8.73
CA MET A 57 -14.91 -7.29 -9.66
C MET A 57 -14.56 -7.62 -11.11
N GLN A 58 -13.37 -8.13 -11.34
CA GLN A 58 -12.93 -8.49 -12.69
C GLN A 58 -13.65 -9.71 -13.22
N ASN A 59 -14.11 -10.57 -12.35
CA ASN A 59 -14.82 -11.79 -12.75
C ASN A 59 -16.31 -11.61 -12.96
N VAL A 60 -16.83 -10.44 -12.65
CA VAL A 60 -18.23 -10.12 -12.94
C VAL A 60 -18.30 -9.61 -14.38
N ALA A 61 -18.37 -10.52 -15.28
CA ALA A 61 -18.55 -10.17 -16.70
C ALA A 61 -19.91 -10.61 -17.14
#